data_1af16e5285a4c95a3edc42be53df7f0d
#
_entry.id   1af16e5285a4c95a3edc42be53df7f0d
#
_cell.length_a   1.000
_cell.length_b   1.000
_cell.length_c   1.000
_cell.angle_alpha   90.00
_cell.angle_beta   90.00
_cell.angle_gamma   90.00
#
_symmetry.space_group_name_H-M   'P 1'
#
loop_
_entity.id
_entity.type
_entity.pdbx_description
1 polymer ?
#
loop_
_entity_poly.entity_id
_entity_poly.type
_entity_poly.pdbx_seq_one_letter_code
_entity_poly.pdbx_strand_id
1 'polypeptide(L)'
;MIEVGALRALRSVAALGTLARAADELGFTASAVSQQIKRLERQIGMPVLAPAGRGVVLTPAGQAVVDSSLEVFQALERCAEAAQSVAEGAPRGVLRVAAFSTGIRGLLAPVHPRLLTRYPDLRLHITEQDPDQALHSVEAGTADLALLHDADGLPVPLSPALSRRLVHTDLGDVVMAETHPLARSEPPLDGADLAGHAWVTSPPGTVCHQWFQRVFAGLPEEPDVRHLVDDFSTQLSLVASGEVVALIPRLARPPLAEGLVARPLRRPPTREVHAAWRRSAESSPAIRAVLTELGSARSAGVHAGHVDERAGDPHGVVGGEERQGGGDFGEAR
;
A
#
# COMPACT_ATOMS: atom_id res chain seq x y z
N MET A 1 34.55 -14.59 14.01
CA MET A 1 33.18 -14.94 13.52
C MET A 1 32.43 -13.64 13.22
N ILE A 2 31.80 -13.54 12.07
CA ILE A 2 31.05 -12.36 11.68
C ILE A 2 29.77 -12.22 12.54
N GLU A 3 29.53 -11.06 13.07
CA GLU A 3 28.36 -10.80 13.90
C GLU A 3 27.16 -10.39 13.01
N VAL A 4 25.99 -10.99 13.24
CA VAL A 4 24.76 -10.71 12.49
C VAL A 4 24.35 -9.23 12.57
N GLY A 5 24.54 -8.59 13.74
CA GLY A 5 24.28 -7.15 13.91
C GLY A 5 25.14 -6.28 13.00
N ALA A 6 26.40 -6.64 12.79
CA ALA A 6 27.28 -5.92 11.89
C ALA A 6 26.92 -6.10 10.40
N LEU A 7 26.43 -7.29 10.01
CA LEU A 7 25.88 -7.52 8.67
C LEU A 7 24.63 -6.67 8.43
N ARG A 8 23.74 -6.59 9.43
CA ARG A 8 22.53 -5.75 9.35
C ARG A 8 22.89 -4.27 9.22
N ALA A 9 23.87 -3.81 10.02
CA ALA A 9 24.38 -2.45 9.94
C ALA A 9 24.94 -2.12 8.56
N LEU A 10 25.74 -3.03 7.96
CA LEU A 10 26.29 -2.82 6.62
C LEU A 10 25.20 -2.74 5.55
N ARG A 11 24.19 -3.59 5.61
CA ARG A 11 23.05 -3.56 4.67
C ARG A 11 22.24 -2.26 4.77
N SER A 12 21.94 -1.84 6.00
CA SER A 12 21.22 -0.56 6.22
C SER A 12 22.04 0.63 5.71
N VAL A 13 23.37 0.65 5.96
CA VAL A 13 24.26 1.69 5.41
C VAL A 13 24.29 1.66 3.88
N ALA A 14 24.33 0.49 3.28
CA ALA A 14 24.30 0.31 1.82
C ALA A 14 23.00 0.88 1.21
N ALA A 15 21.86 0.61 1.84
CA ALA A 15 20.56 1.08 1.37
C ALA A 15 20.36 2.59 1.56
N LEU A 16 20.86 3.16 2.66
CA LEU A 16 20.58 4.55 3.05
C LEU A 16 21.70 5.55 2.75
N GLY A 17 22.87 5.07 2.36
CA GLY A 17 24.02 5.87 1.92
C GLY A 17 24.79 6.59 3.02
N THR A 18 24.30 6.61 4.27
CA THR A 18 24.97 7.28 5.39
C THR A 18 24.85 6.50 6.69
N LEU A 19 25.89 6.56 7.53
CA LEU A 19 25.89 5.96 8.87
C LEU A 19 24.80 6.54 9.79
N ALA A 20 24.50 7.83 9.67
CA ALA A 20 23.49 8.47 10.48
C ALA A 20 22.09 7.94 10.17
N ARG A 21 21.69 7.87 8.90
CA ARG A 21 20.40 7.33 8.50
C ARG A 21 20.24 5.85 8.86
N ALA A 22 21.29 5.06 8.69
CA ALA A 22 21.30 3.66 9.10
C ALA A 22 21.17 3.51 10.63
N ALA A 23 21.76 4.41 11.39
CA ALA A 23 21.66 4.42 12.85
C ALA A 23 20.22 4.72 13.29
N ASP A 24 19.60 5.74 12.69
CA ASP A 24 18.21 6.11 12.97
C ASP A 24 17.25 4.93 12.65
N GLU A 25 17.41 4.28 11.49
CA GLU A 25 16.61 3.10 11.11
C GLU A 25 16.75 1.93 12.10
N LEU A 26 17.96 1.68 12.53
CA LEU A 26 18.28 0.54 13.41
C LEU A 26 18.04 0.82 14.90
N GLY A 27 17.70 2.05 15.27
CA GLY A 27 17.54 2.46 16.67
C GLY A 27 18.87 2.53 17.44
N PHE A 28 19.98 2.83 16.77
CA PHE A 28 21.31 2.98 17.33
C PHE A 28 21.85 4.40 17.19
N THR A 29 23.02 4.65 17.77
CA THR A 29 23.78 5.86 17.48
C THR A 29 24.67 5.67 16.26
N ALA A 30 24.98 6.73 15.52
CA ALA A 30 25.92 6.67 14.38
C ALA A 30 27.30 6.12 14.81
N SER A 31 27.74 6.40 16.03
CA SER A 31 28.97 5.84 16.59
C SER A 31 28.88 4.33 16.78
N ALA A 32 27.74 3.83 17.27
CA ALA A 32 27.54 2.38 17.44
C ALA A 32 27.53 1.65 16.09
N VAL A 33 26.84 2.17 15.09
CA VAL A 33 26.86 1.62 13.72
C VAL A 33 28.28 1.65 13.15
N SER A 34 29.00 2.76 13.28
CA SER A 34 30.39 2.87 12.84
C SER A 34 31.29 1.82 13.51
N GLN A 35 31.11 1.58 14.81
CA GLN A 35 31.88 0.56 15.53
C GLN A 35 31.56 -0.87 15.05
N GLN A 36 30.28 -1.16 14.77
CA GLN A 36 29.88 -2.45 14.18
C GLN A 36 30.53 -2.67 12.83
N ILE A 37 30.53 -1.67 11.95
CA ILE A 37 31.21 -1.74 10.64
C ILE A 37 32.70 -1.96 10.82
N LYS A 38 33.39 -1.17 11.65
CA LYS A 38 34.83 -1.33 11.91
C LYS A 38 35.16 -2.72 12.49
N ARG A 39 34.28 -3.30 13.30
CA ARG A 39 34.44 -4.66 13.81
C ARG A 39 34.34 -5.67 12.67
N LEU A 40 33.36 -5.52 11.78
CA LEU A 40 33.20 -6.34 10.59
C LEU A 40 34.44 -6.27 9.68
N GLU A 41 34.95 -5.09 9.40
CA GLU A 41 36.17 -4.86 8.61
C GLU A 41 37.38 -5.58 9.20
N ARG A 42 37.55 -5.49 10.53
CA ARG A 42 38.62 -6.21 11.21
C ARG A 42 38.45 -7.73 11.12
N GLN A 43 37.22 -8.26 11.15
CA GLN A 43 36.95 -9.70 11.05
C GLN A 43 37.18 -10.23 9.62
N ILE A 44 36.92 -9.40 8.61
CA ILE A 44 37.10 -9.74 7.19
C ILE A 44 38.53 -9.44 6.72
N GLY A 45 39.21 -8.52 7.38
CA GLY A 45 40.59 -8.12 7.05
C GLY A 45 40.66 -7.08 5.92
N MET A 46 39.54 -6.50 5.51
CA MET A 46 39.50 -5.48 4.45
C MET A 46 38.35 -4.48 4.68
N PRO A 47 38.44 -3.25 4.14
CA PRO A 47 37.38 -2.26 4.24
C PRO A 47 36.16 -2.70 3.43
N VAL A 48 34.97 -2.52 4.01
CA VAL A 48 33.67 -2.76 3.35
C VAL A 48 32.97 -1.48 2.92
N LEU A 49 33.39 -0.33 3.46
CA LEU A 49 32.90 1.00 3.08
C LEU A 49 34.08 1.88 2.63
N ALA A 50 33.79 2.77 1.70
CA ALA A 50 34.68 3.85 1.26
C ALA A 50 33.96 5.20 1.39
N PRO A 51 34.66 6.30 1.72
CA PRO A 51 34.09 7.64 1.75
C PRO A 51 33.62 8.05 0.35
N ALA A 52 32.44 8.70 0.27
CA ALA A 52 31.91 9.27 -0.97
C ALA A 52 31.18 10.59 -0.64
N GLY A 53 31.85 11.72 -0.89
CA GLY A 53 31.31 13.03 -0.58
C GLY A 53 30.95 13.17 0.92
N ARG A 54 29.67 13.42 1.23
CA ARG A 54 29.17 13.50 2.61
C ARG A 54 28.69 12.14 3.17
N GLY A 55 28.76 11.08 2.39
CA GLY A 55 28.30 9.74 2.74
C GLY A 55 29.38 8.69 2.55
N VAL A 56 28.92 7.47 2.44
CA VAL A 56 29.76 6.27 2.20
C VAL A 56 29.16 5.43 1.10
N VAL A 57 30.03 4.69 0.39
CA VAL A 57 29.64 3.67 -0.60
C VAL A 57 30.28 2.34 -0.27
N LEU A 58 29.67 1.26 -0.74
CA LEU A 58 30.27 -0.08 -0.61
C LEU A 58 31.56 -0.18 -1.43
N THR A 59 32.56 -0.84 -0.86
CA THR A 59 33.68 -1.38 -1.64
C THR A 59 33.23 -2.65 -2.38
N PRO A 60 34.00 -3.19 -3.34
CA PRO A 60 33.72 -4.49 -3.92
C PRO A 60 33.59 -5.62 -2.87
N ALA A 61 34.41 -5.58 -1.82
CA ALA A 61 34.30 -6.50 -0.69
C ALA A 61 32.99 -6.28 0.10
N GLY A 62 32.62 -5.01 0.34
CA GLY A 62 31.36 -4.67 0.97
C GLY A 62 30.15 -5.16 0.18
N GLN A 63 30.16 -5.02 -1.13
CA GLN A 63 29.11 -5.52 -2.01
C GLN A 63 28.99 -7.06 -1.91
N ALA A 64 30.09 -7.79 -2.01
CA ALA A 64 30.09 -9.23 -1.88
C ALA A 64 29.55 -9.71 -0.52
N VAL A 65 29.87 -8.99 0.57
CA VAL A 65 29.34 -9.28 1.91
C VAL A 65 27.85 -9.01 2.00
N VAL A 66 27.38 -7.90 1.45
CA VAL A 66 25.94 -7.57 1.39
C VAL A 66 25.19 -8.66 0.63
N ASP A 67 25.65 -9.05 -0.55
CA ASP A 67 25.01 -10.07 -1.39
C ASP A 67 24.95 -11.42 -0.68
N SER A 68 26.05 -11.86 -0.06
CA SER A 68 26.11 -13.13 0.69
C SER A 68 25.31 -13.09 2.00
N SER A 69 25.12 -11.91 2.60
CA SER A 69 24.42 -11.78 3.89
C SER A 69 22.93 -12.12 3.81
N LEU A 70 22.33 -12.09 2.62
CA LEU A 70 20.94 -12.48 2.42
C LEU A 70 20.68 -13.92 2.87
N GLU A 71 21.58 -14.86 2.52
CA GLU A 71 21.47 -16.28 2.92
C GLU A 71 21.56 -16.45 4.44
N VAL A 72 22.37 -15.62 5.11
CA VAL A 72 22.50 -15.63 6.58
C VAL A 72 21.18 -15.22 7.23
N PHE A 73 20.55 -14.14 6.75
CA PHE A 73 19.26 -13.70 7.28
C PHE A 73 18.15 -14.72 7.03
N GLN A 74 18.13 -15.33 5.84
CA GLN A 74 17.20 -16.43 5.53
C GLN A 74 17.38 -17.62 6.45
N ALA A 75 18.64 -18.00 6.77
CA ALA A 75 18.90 -19.08 7.70
C ALA A 75 18.42 -18.77 9.13
N LEU A 76 18.61 -17.54 9.60
CA LEU A 76 18.11 -17.10 10.91
C LEU A 76 16.59 -17.12 10.98
N GLU A 77 15.90 -16.76 9.90
CA GLU A 77 14.43 -16.82 9.82
C GLU A 77 13.95 -18.27 9.86
N ARG A 78 14.57 -19.17 9.11
CA ARG A 78 14.24 -20.60 9.18
C ARG A 78 14.41 -21.16 10.60
N CYS A 79 15.44 -20.71 11.35
CA CYS A 79 15.60 -21.09 12.75
C CYS A 79 14.44 -20.58 13.62
N ALA A 80 14.03 -19.35 13.44
CA ALA A 80 12.91 -18.77 14.17
C ALA A 80 11.58 -19.48 13.82
N GLU A 81 11.35 -19.76 12.55
CA GLU A 81 10.18 -20.52 12.08
C GLU A 81 10.15 -21.95 12.61
N ALA A 82 11.28 -22.63 12.62
CA ALA A 82 11.37 -23.96 13.20
C ALA A 82 11.01 -23.95 14.70
N ALA A 83 11.46 -22.95 15.45
CA ALA A 83 11.07 -22.77 16.83
C ALA A 83 9.58 -22.43 16.99
N GLN A 84 9.02 -21.62 16.12
CA GLN A 84 7.60 -21.26 16.12
C GLN A 84 6.70 -22.41 15.69
N SER A 85 7.12 -23.27 14.76
CA SER A 85 6.36 -24.44 14.31
C SER A 85 6.13 -25.47 15.43
N VAL A 86 7.08 -25.60 16.35
CA VAL A 86 6.95 -26.46 17.55
C VAL A 86 5.89 -25.94 18.51
N ALA A 87 5.55 -24.67 18.48
CA ALA A 87 4.62 -24.02 19.37
C ALA A 87 3.21 -23.89 18.78
N GLU A 88 2.65 -24.94 18.19
CA GLU A 88 1.29 -25.06 17.67
C GLU A 88 0.88 -24.07 16.58
N GLY A 89 1.83 -23.39 15.94
CA GLY A 89 1.58 -22.53 14.77
C GLY A 89 0.76 -21.25 15.04
N ALA A 90 0.51 -20.91 16.31
CA ALA A 90 -0.22 -19.71 16.66
C ALA A 90 0.59 -18.44 16.37
N PRO A 91 -0.02 -17.42 15.71
CA PRO A 91 0.65 -16.15 15.47
C PRO A 91 0.97 -15.43 16.78
N ARG A 92 2.25 -15.11 17.00
CA ARG A 92 2.72 -14.40 18.21
C ARG A 92 3.97 -13.60 17.96
N GLY A 93 4.36 -12.77 18.93
CA GLY A 93 5.56 -11.93 18.86
C GLY A 93 5.31 -10.62 18.13
N VAL A 94 6.35 -10.03 17.57
CA VAL A 94 6.28 -8.76 16.84
C VAL A 94 6.48 -9.01 15.36
N LEU A 95 5.50 -8.59 14.54
CA LEU A 95 5.61 -8.52 13.09
C LEU A 95 5.85 -7.09 12.66
N ARG A 96 6.99 -6.81 12.08
CA ARG A 96 7.36 -5.49 11.56
C ARG A 96 6.85 -5.36 10.14
N VAL A 97 5.98 -4.38 9.91
CA VAL A 97 5.33 -4.13 8.64
C VAL A 97 5.75 -2.75 8.12
N ALA A 98 6.33 -2.70 6.94
CA ALA A 98 6.62 -1.46 6.23
C ALA A 98 5.55 -1.23 5.16
N ALA A 99 4.92 -0.06 5.11
CA ALA A 99 3.85 0.20 4.16
C ALA A 99 3.71 1.69 3.86
N PHE A 100 3.25 2.01 2.67
CA PHE A 100 2.93 3.38 2.27
C PHE A 100 1.65 3.89 2.98
N SER A 101 1.51 5.21 3.14
CA SER A 101 0.45 5.86 3.95
C SER A 101 -0.96 5.35 3.63
N THR A 102 -1.32 5.29 2.34
CA THR A 102 -2.67 4.85 1.94
C THR A 102 -2.89 3.35 2.12
N GLY A 103 -1.85 2.52 2.05
CA GLY A 103 -1.88 1.09 2.40
C GLY A 103 -2.10 0.87 3.91
N ILE A 104 -1.47 1.71 4.74
CA ILE A 104 -1.73 1.69 6.19
C ILE A 104 -3.17 2.09 6.46
N ARG A 105 -3.61 3.22 5.93
CA ARG A 105 -4.95 3.78 6.18
C ARG A 105 -6.08 2.88 5.67
N GLY A 106 -5.96 2.40 4.44
CA GLY A 106 -7.03 1.67 3.76
C GLY A 106 -7.02 0.15 3.97
N LEU A 107 -5.87 -0.45 4.34
CA LEU A 107 -5.75 -1.90 4.46
C LEU A 107 -5.37 -2.35 5.87
N LEU A 108 -4.27 -1.84 6.45
CA LEU A 108 -3.78 -2.33 7.74
C LEU A 108 -4.63 -1.84 8.91
N ALA A 109 -4.97 -0.55 8.95
CA ALA A 109 -5.75 0.02 10.05
C ALA A 109 -7.14 -0.63 10.20
N PRO A 110 -7.90 -0.90 9.11
CA PRO A 110 -9.20 -1.58 9.20
C PRO A 110 -9.12 -3.03 9.69
N VAL A 111 -8.02 -3.75 9.42
CA VAL A 111 -7.87 -5.14 9.85
C VAL A 111 -7.22 -5.26 11.23
N HIS A 112 -6.55 -4.22 11.71
CA HIS A 112 -5.80 -4.23 12.96
C HIS A 112 -6.65 -4.63 14.19
N PRO A 113 -7.89 -4.12 14.39
CA PRO A 113 -8.73 -4.55 15.52
C PRO A 113 -9.06 -6.05 15.49
N ARG A 114 -9.29 -6.61 14.30
CA ARG A 114 -9.55 -8.06 14.15
C ARG A 114 -8.32 -8.89 14.46
N LEU A 115 -7.14 -8.42 14.03
CA LEU A 115 -5.87 -9.08 14.36
C LEU A 115 -5.63 -9.10 15.88
N LEU A 116 -5.88 -7.99 16.58
CA LEU A 116 -5.74 -7.90 18.02
C LEU A 116 -6.69 -8.86 18.77
N THR A 117 -7.93 -8.98 18.29
CA THR A 117 -8.93 -9.88 18.90
C THR A 117 -8.60 -11.34 18.63
N ARG A 118 -8.23 -11.69 17.40
CA ARG A 118 -8.03 -13.08 16.98
C ARG A 118 -6.67 -13.64 17.40
N TYR A 119 -5.65 -12.77 17.48
CA TYR A 119 -4.27 -13.13 17.78
C TYR A 119 -3.68 -12.17 18.83
N PRO A 120 -4.11 -12.28 20.10
CA PRO A 120 -3.76 -11.34 21.17
C PRO A 120 -2.25 -11.29 21.47
N ASP A 121 -1.52 -12.36 21.16
CA ASP A 121 -0.07 -12.45 21.33
C ASP A 121 0.73 -11.91 20.14
N LEU A 122 0.06 -11.52 19.04
CA LEU A 122 0.69 -10.91 17.87
C LEU A 122 0.61 -9.38 17.96
N ARG A 123 1.75 -8.71 17.89
CA ARG A 123 1.85 -7.25 17.84
C ARG A 123 2.35 -6.81 16.46
N LEU A 124 1.64 -5.91 15.81
CA LEU A 124 2.13 -5.25 14.61
C LEU A 124 2.95 -4.01 14.99
N HIS A 125 4.14 -3.91 14.42
CA HIS A 125 4.92 -2.68 14.42
C HIS A 125 4.93 -2.14 13.00
N ILE A 126 4.13 -1.10 12.75
CA ILE A 126 3.94 -0.53 11.42
C ILE A 126 4.84 0.70 11.27
N THR A 127 5.60 0.74 10.17
CA THR A 127 6.43 1.89 9.78
C THR A 127 5.96 2.38 8.42
N GLU A 128 5.71 3.68 8.32
CA GLU A 128 5.37 4.31 7.04
C GLU A 128 6.65 4.46 6.21
N GLN A 129 6.62 3.90 5.01
CA GLN A 129 7.71 3.93 4.04
C GLN A 129 7.14 3.88 2.63
N ASP A 130 7.80 4.56 1.69
CA ASP A 130 7.50 4.41 0.28
C ASP A 130 7.81 2.99 -0.21
N PRO A 131 7.17 2.52 -1.30
CA PRO A 131 7.32 1.14 -1.78
C PRO A 131 8.76 0.66 -1.94
N ASP A 132 9.64 1.48 -2.51
CA ASP A 132 11.05 1.12 -2.69
C ASP A 132 11.78 0.96 -1.35
N GLN A 133 11.52 1.85 -0.40
CA GLN A 133 12.10 1.77 0.95
C GLN A 133 11.55 0.56 1.70
N ALA A 134 10.23 0.30 1.60
CA ALA A 134 9.59 -0.85 2.22
C ALA A 134 10.16 -2.17 1.68
N LEU A 135 10.39 -2.25 0.37
CA LEU A 135 11.04 -3.38 -0.28
C LEU A 135 12.45 -3.61 0.27
N HIS A 136 13.27 -2.56 0.32
CA HIS A 136 14.62 -2.62 0.89
C HIS A 136 14.62 -3.03 2.38
N SER A 137 13.64 -2.57 3.15
CA SER A 137 13.50 -2.95 4.56
C SER A 137 13.24 -4.45 4.73
N VAL A 138 12.42 -5.06 3.86
CA VAL A 138 12.20 -6.51 3.85
C VAL A 138 13.46 -7.24 3.44
N GLU A 139 14.16 -6.80 2.40
CA GLU A 139 15.42 -7.38 1.95
C GLU A 139 16.51 -7.30 3.02
N ALA A 140 16.60 -6.17 3.72
CA ALA A 140 17.56 -5.95 4.80
C ALA A 140 17.21 -6.71 6.10
N GLY A 141 15.97 -7.24 6.23
CA GLY A 141 15.50 -7.88 7.46
C GLY A 141 15.15 -6.90 8.58
N THR A 142 14.98 -5.60 8.28
CA THR A 142 14.48 -4.60 9.22
C THR A 142 12.94 -4.59 9.26
N ALA A 143 12.27 -5.03 8.18
CA ALA A 143 10.87 -5.39 8.16
C ALA A 143 10.66 -6.87 7.83
N ASP A 144 9.52 -7.43 8.22
CA ASP A 144 9.13 -8.81 7.98
C ASP A 144 8.15 -8.91 6.81
N LEU A 145 7.31 -7.89 6.64
CA LEU A 145 6.29 -7.77 5.61
C LEU A 145 6.30 -6.35 5.05
N ALA A 146 6.17 -6.19 3.74
CA ALA A 146 5.95 -4.90 3.09
C ALA A 146 4.62 -4.88 2.37
N LEU A 147 3.94 -3.73 2.35
CA LEU A 147 2.92 -3.42 1.36
C LEU A 147 3.55 -2.53 0.29
N LEU A 148 3.45 -2.99 -0.93
CA LEU A 148 3.97 -2.33 -2.12
C LEU A 148 2.81 -2.03 -3.06
N HIS A 149 2.91 -1.01 -3.87
CA HIS A 149 2.02 -0.85 -5.02
C HIS A 149 2.86 -0.73 -6.29
N ASP A 150 2.36 -1.26 -7.36
CA ASP A 150 2.98 -1.10 -8.66
C ASP A 150 2.66 0.27 -9.26
N ALA A 151 3.55 0.69 -10.15
CA ALA A 151 3.30 1.80 -11.04
C ALA A 151 2.81 1.18 -12.36
N ASP A 152 1.57 1.52 -12.76
CA ASP A 152 1.12 1.28 -14.13
C ASP A 152 0.95 -0.17 -14.56
N GLY A 153 0.70 -1.09 -13.62
CA GLY A 153 0.68 -2.52 -13.92
C GLY A 153 2.08 -3.05 -14.28
N LEU A 154 3.13 -2.23 -14.12
CA LEU A 154 4.51 -2.69 -14.17
C LEU A 154 4.89 -3.15 -12.77
N PRO A 155 4.97 -4.46 -12.54
CA PRO A 155 5.30 -4.99 -11.23
C PRO A 155 6.69 -4.49 -10.83
N VAL A 156 6.81 -4.03 -9.57
CA VAL A 156 8.13 -3.74 -8.98
C VAL A 156 8.99 -5.00 -9.13
N PRO A 157 10.19 -4.91 -9.75
CA PRO A 157 11.08 -6.05 -9.85
C PRO A 157 11.42 -6.56 -8.45
N LEU A 158 11.18 -7.84 -8.21
CA LEU A 158 11.48 -8.49 -6.93
C LEU A 158 12.67 -9.41 -7.05
N SER A 159 13.52 -9.37 -6.03
CA SER A 159 14.57 -10.40 -5.86
C SER A 159 13.94 -11.79 -5.80
N PRO A 160 14.59 -12.85 -6.37
CA PRO A 160 14.14 -14.22 -6.23
C PRO A 160 14.01 -14.70 -4.78
N ALA A 161 14.64 -14.01 -3.83
CA ALA A 161 14.56 -14.29 -2.40
C ALA A 161 13.25 -13.82 -1.75
N LEU A 162 12.44 -13.05 -2.45
CA LEU A 162 11.18 -12.54 -1.97
C LEU A 162 10.00 -13.32 -2.58
N SER A 163 8.92 -13.38 -1.80
CA SER A 163 7.58 -13.78 -2.23
C SER A 163 6.68 -12.57 -2.26
N ARG A 164 5.69 -12.55 -3.14
CA ARG A 164 4.63 -11.52 -3.16
C ARG A 164 3.26 -12.13 -3.36
N ARG A 165 2.24 -11.40 -2.90
CA ARG A 165 0.84 -11.75 -3.09
C ARG A 165 0.02 -10.48 -3.31
N LEU A 166 -0.85 -10.48 -4.32
CA LEU A 166 -1.84 -9.42 -4.53
C LEU A 166 -2.82 -9.41 -3.36
N VAL A 167 -2.93 -8.28 -2.66
CA VAL A 167 -3.85 -8.10 -1.54
C VAL A 167 -5.00 -7.15 -1.84
N HIS A 168 -4.83 -6.23 -2.79
CA HIS A 168 -5.88 -5.29 -3.18
C HIS A 168 -5.63 -4.72 -4.58
N THR A 169 -6.72 -4.31 -5.25
CA THR A 169 -6.67 -3.47 -6.45
C THR A 169 -7.37 -2.16 -6.14
N ASP A 170 -6.64 -1.07 -6.14
CA ASP A 170 -7.14 0.25 -5.81
C ASP A 170 -7.52 1.02 -7.07
N LEU A 171 -8.50 1.88 -6.96
CA LEU A 171 -9.06 2.70 -8.06
C LEU A 171 -8.98 4.17 -7.68
N GLY A 172 -8.82 5.05 -8.67
CA GLY A 172 -8.90 6.48 -8.51
C GLY A 172 -10.28 7.01 -8.90
N ASP A 173 -10.88 7.82 -8.01
CA ASP A 173 -12.09 8.59 -8.29
C ASP A 173 -11.79 10.09 -8.27
N VAL A 174 -12.57 10.89 -9.01
CA VAL A 174 -12.49 12.36 -8.94
C VAL A 174 -13.29 12.84 -7.74
N VAL A 175 -12.65 13.58 -6.85
CA VAL A 175 -13.29 14.21 -5.68
C VAL A 175 -13.38 15.69 -5.89
N MET A 176 -14.54 16.27 -5.55
CA MET A 176 -14.87 17.68 -5.75
C MET A 176 -15.86 18.16 -4.70
N ALA A 177 -16.02 19.47 -4.57
CA ALA A 177 -17.10 20.04 -3.79
C ALA A 177 -18.47 19.72 -4.45
N GLU A 178 -19.52 19.51 -3.65
CA GLU A 178 -20.88 19.27 -4.15
C GLU A 178 -21.41 20.41 -5.02
N THR A 179 -20.91 21.61 -4.80
CA THR A 179 -21.26 22.80 -5.58
C THR A 179 -20.55 22.88 -6.93
N HIS A 180 -19.52 22.05 -7.14
CA HIS A 180 -18.74 22.06 -8.37
C HIS A 180 -19.60 21.62 -9.57
N PRO A 181 -19.45 22.23 -10.77
CA PRO A 181 -20.25 21.87 -11.95
C PRO A 181 -20.25 20.36 -12.26
N LEU A 182 -19.09 19.70 -12.21
CA LEU A 182 -18.95 18.26 -12.43
C LEU A 182 -19.72 17.38 -11.43
N ALA A 183 -20.08 17.90 -10.26
CA ALA A 183 -20.85 17.13 -9.28
C ALA A 183 -22.28 16.84 -9.79
N ARG A 184 -22.77 17.59 -10.78
CA ARG A 184 -24.08 17.42 -11.42
C ARG A 184 -24.02 16.58 -12.71
N SER A 185 -22.83 16.28 -13.21
CA SER A 185 -22.66 15.42 -14.39
C SER A 185 -23.03 13.97 -14.05
N GLU A 186 -23.62 13.27 -15.03
CA GLU A 186 -23.93 11.86 -14.86
C GLU A 186 -22.63 11.03 -14.83
N PRO A 187 -22.45 10.20 -13.79
CA PRO A 187 -21.31 9.30 -13.73
C PRO A 187 -21.51 8.10 -14.69
N PRO A 188 -20.44 7.46 -15.16
CA PRO A 188 -19.04 7.75 -14.91
C PRO A 188 -18.51 8.87 -15.78
N LEU A 189 -17.64 9.73 -15.21
CA LEU A 189 -16.97 10.81 -15.94
C LEU A 189 -15.90 10.23 -16.88
N ASP A 190 -15.63 10.93 -17.98
CA ASP A 190 -14.47 10.65 -18.83
C ASP A 190 -13.49 11.84 -18.86
N GLY A 191 -12.34 11.64 -19.55
CA GLY A 191 -11.31 12.67 -19.59
C GLY A 191 -11.79 13.98 -20.22
N ALA A 192 -12.72 13.92 -21.18
CA ALA A 192 -13.25 15.10 -21.84
C ALA A 192 -14.11 15.95 -20.89
N ASP A 193 -14.85 15.31 -19.97
CA ASP A 193 -15.61 16.01 -18.93
C ASP A 193 -14.70 16.78 -17.99
N LEU A 194 -13.46 16.33 -17.83
CA LEU A 194 -12.50 16.85 -16.86
C LEU A 194 -11.65 18.01 -17.42
N ALA A 195 -11.66 18.20 -18.74
CA ALA A 195 -10.91 19.26 -19.40
C ALA A 195 -11.41 20.65 -18.93
N GLY A 196 -10.50 21.59 -18.77
CA GLY A 196 -10.81 22.96 -18.38
C GLY A 196 -11.13 23.16 -16.89
N HIS A 197 -11.07 22.12 -16.07
CA HIS A 197 -11.20 22.25 -14.61
C HIS A 197 -9.85 22.39 -13.93
N ALA A 198 -9.84 23.10 -12.80
CA ALA A 198 -8.62 23.30 -12.00
C ALA A 198 -8.35 22.09 -11.09
N TRP A 199 -7.08 21.72 -10.99
CA TRP A 199 -6.64 20.49 -10.30
C TRP A 199 -5.66 20.75 -9.18
N VAL A 200 -5.76 19.96 -8.13
CA VAL A 200 -4.66 19.62 -7.23
C VAL A 200 -4.25 18.18 -7.50
N THR A 201 -2.95 17.93 -7.64
CA THR A 201 -2.39 16.59 -7.89
C THR A 201 -1.07 16.41 -7.15
N SER A 202 -0.59 15.16 -7.06
CA SER A 202 0.73 14.88 -6.50
C SER A 202 1.84 15.43 -7.38
N PRO A 203 3.02 15.73 -6.82
CA PRO A 203 4.17 16.24 -7.58
C PRO A 203 4.64 15.29 -8.68
N PRO A 204 5.26 15.79 -9.75
CA PRO A 204 5.90 14.97 -10.78
C PRO A 204 6.89 13.97 -10.17
N GLY A 205 6.96 12.78 -10.76
CA GLY A 205 7.81 11.68 -10.28
C GLY A 205 7.12 10.73 -9.30
N THR A 206 5.91 11.05 -8.83
CA THR A 206 5.12 10.14 -8.01
C THR A 206 4.22 9.24 -8.87
N VAL A 207 3.86 8.06 -8.37
CA VAL A 207 2.89 7.14 -9.02
C VAL A 207 1.53 7.82 -9.20
N CYS A 208 1.10 8.59 -8.22
CA CYS A 208 -0.20 9.29 -8.27
C CYS A 208 -0.22 10.40 -9.33
N HIS A 209 0.92 11.05 -9.57
CA HIS A 209 1.04 12.00 -10.69
C HIS A 209 0.95 11.28 -12.05
N GLN A 210 1.55 10.11 -12.18
CA GLN A 210 1.42 9.30 -13.40
C GLN A 210 -0.03 8.86 -13.63
N TRP A 211 -0.76 8.51 -12.58
CA TRP A 211 -2.20 8.24 -12.65
C TRP A 211 -2.97 9.42 -13.21
N PHE A 212 -2.71 10.61 -12.67
CA PHE A 212 -3.32 11.84 -13.12
C PHE A 212 -3.04 12.09 -14.61
N GLN A 213 -1.79 11.98 -15.04
CA GLN A 213 -1.43 12.18 -16.44
C GLN A 213 -2.14 11.23 -17.39
N ARG A 214 -2.40 9.97 -16.99
CA ARG A 214 -3.11 9.00 -17.82
C ARG A 214 -4.57 9.34 -18.06
N VAL A 215 -5.24 9.96 -17.10
CA VAL A 215 -6.63 10.38 -17.26
C VAL A 215 -6.74 11.37 -18.41
N PHE A 216 -5.69 12.16 -18.64
CA PHE A 216 -5.63 13.16 -19.71
C PHE A 216 -4.86 12.71 -20.95
N ALA A 217 -4.34 11.49 -20.95
CA ALA A 217 -3.56 10.98 -22.09
C ALA A 217 -4.40 10.94 -23.37
N GLY A 218 -3.90 11.59 -24.43
CA GLY A 218 -4.57 11.65 -25.72
C GLY A 218 -5.66 12.71 -25.84
N LEU A 219 -5.89 13.53 -24.82
CA LEU A 219 -6.75 14.70 -24.91
C LEU A 219 -5.98 15.89 -25.52
N PRO A 220 -6.66 16.78 -26.28
CA PRO A 220 -6.03 17.92 -26.90
C PRO A 220 -5.67 19.04 -25.90
N GLU A 221 -6.31 19.06 -24.75
CA GLU A 221 -6.13 20.07 -23.71
C GLU A 221 -5.37 19.50 -22.53
N GLU A 222 -4.36 20.24 -22.07
CA GLU A 222 -3.67 19.92 -20.81
C GLU A 222 -4.52 20.34 -19.62
N PRO A 223 -4.46 19.58 -18.49
CA PRO A 223 -5.20 19.93 -17.27
C PRO A 223 -4.64 21.21 -16.62
N ASP A 224 -5.51 22.09 -16.11
CA ASP A 224 -5.16 23.27 -15.33
C ASP A 224 -4.69 22.86 -13.92
N VAL A 225 -3.41 22.49 -13.77
CA VAL A 225 -2.83 22.10 -12.48
C VAL A 225 -2.44 23.35 -11.69
N ARG A 226 -3.17 23.65 -10.63
CA ARG A 226 -2.92 24.83 -9.77
C ARG A 226 -2.09 24.51 -8.53
N HIS A 227 -2.19 23.29 -8.01
CA HIS A 227 -1.49 22.90 -6.80
C HIS A 227 -0.82 21.55 -6.95
N LEU A 228 0.41 21.44 -6.41
CA LEU A 228 1.19 20.21 -6.32
C LEU A 228 1.34 19.83 -4.84
N VAL A 229 0.61 18.82 -4.40
CA VAL A 229 0.55 18.37 -2.99
C VAL A 229 0.52 16.85 -2.97
N ASP A 230 1.41 16.21 -2.22
CA ASP A 230 1.49 14.76 -2.18
C ASP A 230 0.53 14.12 -1.17
N ASP A 231 0.27 14.76 -0.04
CA ASP A 231 -0.65 14.25 0.97
C ASP A 231 -2.13 14.40 0.55
N PHE A 232 -2.84 13.29 0.47
CA PHE A 232 -4.24 13.26 0.03
C PHE A 232 -5.20 13.95 1.01
N SER A 233 -4.90 14.00 2.30
CA SER A 233 -5.74 14.71 3.26
C SER A 233 -5.64 16.22 3.02
N THR A 234 -4.46 16.70 2.68
CA THR A 234 -4.22 18.09 2.28
C THR A 234 -4.88 18.39 0.93
N GLN A 235 -4.80 17.48 -0.06
CA GLN A 235 -5.54 17.63 -1.31
C GLN A 235 -7.04 17.76 -1.06
N LEU A 236 -7.63 16.88 -0.23
CA LEU A 236 -9.07 16.95 0.13
C LEU A 236 -9.44 18.27 0.82
N SER A 237 -8.54 18.81 1.64
CA SER A 237 -8.76 20.14 2.26
C SER A 237 -8.78 21.27 1.23
N LEU A 238 -7.94 21.22 0.20
CA LEU A 238 -7.99 22.16 -0.92
C LEU A 238 -9.24 21.99 -1.77
N VAL A 239 -9.67 20.75 -2.04
CA VAL A 239 -10.92 20.45 -2.75
C VAL A 239 -12.12 21.00 -2.00
N ALA A 240 -12.12 20.97 -0.67
CA ALA A 240 -13.19 21.53 0.16
C ALA A 240 -13.34 23.06 0.03
N SER A 241 -12.31 23.78 -0.44
CA SER A 241 -12.41 25.20 -0.78
C SER A 241 -13.30 25.48 -2.02
N GLY A 242 -13.55 24.46 -2.84
CA GLY A 242 -14.39 24.53 -4.03
C GLY A 242 -13.69 25.02 -5.29
N GLU A 243 -12.41 25.38 -5.23
CA GLU A 243 -11.66 25.94 -6.36
C GLU A 243 -11.03 24.87 -7.27
N VAL A 244 -10.73 23.69 -6.72
CA VAL A 244 -10.02 22.61 -7.43
C VAL A 244 -10.70 21.28 -7.23
N VAL A 245 -10.42 20.35 -8.13
CA VAL A 245 -10.77 18.94 -8.01
C VAL A 245 -9.51 18.08 -7.86
N ALA A 246 -9.66 16.86 -7.38
CA ALA A 246 -8.52 15.94 -7.18
C ALA A 246 -8.86 14.52 -7.63
N LEU A 247 -7.85 13.81 -8.12
CA LEU A 247 -7.92 12.37 -8.38
C LEU A 247 -7.43 11.63 -7.14
N ILE A 248 -8.34 11.03 -6.39
CA ILE A 248 -8.04 10.44 -5.08
C ILE A 248 -8.17 8.91 -5.14
N PRO A 249 -7.13 8.16 -4.79
CA PRO A 249 -7.23 6.70 -4.62
C PRO A 249 -8.28 6.35 -3.56
N ARG A 250 -9.07 5.28 -3.78
CA ARG A 250 -10.08 4.85 -2.80
C ARG A 250 -9.49 4.49 -1.45
N LEU A 251 -8.29 3.87 -1.43
CA LEU A 251 -7.55 3.58 -0.20
C LEU A 251 -7.10 4.84 0.56
N ALA A 252 -6.93 5.96 -0.14
CA ALA A 252 -6.56 7.23 0.49
C ALA A 252 -7.76 7.96 1.08
N ARG A 253 -8.98 7.59 0.67
CA ARG A 253 -10.21 8.33 0.94
C ARG A 253 -10.87 7.81 2.23
N PRO A 254 -10.84 8.60 3.32
CA PRO A 254 -11.73 8.36 4.46
C PRO A 254 -13.19 8.61 4.02
N PRO A 255 -14.21 8.36 4.86
CA PRO A 255 -15.53 8.93 4.63
C PRO A 255 -15.39 10.41 4.31
N LEU A 256 -15.93 10.83 3.18
CA LEU A 256 -15.81 12.22 2.74
C LEU A 256 -16.48 13.15 3.74
N ALA A 257 -15.87 14.30 3.97
CA ALA A 257 -16.49 15.36 4.73
C ALA A 257 -17.78 15.84 4.04
N GLU A 258 -18.71 16.42 4.82
CA GLU A 258 -19.90 17.07 4.29
C GLU A 258 -19.52 18.13 3.24
N GLY A 259 -20.26 18.19 2.16
CA GLY A 259 -20.00 19.10 1.04
C GLY A 259 -19.00 18.57 0.00
N LEU A 260 -18.47 17.36 0.17
CA LEU A 260 -17.60 16.71 -0.83
C LEU A 260 -18.28 15.48 -1.44
N VAL A 261 -18.09 15.31 -2.75
CA VAL A 261 -18.55 14.12 -3.49
C VAL A 261 -17.43 13.51 -4.30
N ALA A 262 -17.50 12.17 -4.46
CA ALA A 262 -16.65 11.43 -5.38
C ALA A 262 -17.45 11.01 -6.61
N ARG A 263 -16.81 11.08 -7.77
CA ARG A 263 -17.37 10.61 -9.03
C ARG A 263 -16.43 9.58 -9.66
N PRO A 264 -16.93 8.39 -10.00
CA PRO A 264 -16.13 7.39 -10.68
C PRO A 264 -15.80 7.83 -12.10
N LEU A 265 -14.64 7.39 -12.58
CA LEU A 265 -14.24 7.54 -13.97
C LEU A 265 -14.70 6.34 -14.80
N ARG A 266 -14.98 6.56 -16.08
CA ARG A 266 -15.30 5.47 -17.05
C ARG A 266 -14.12 4.51 -17.22
N ARG A 267 -12.91 5.04 -17.16
CA ARG A 267 -11.65 4.29 -17.16
C ARG A 267 -10.81 4.74 -15.97
N PRO A 268 -11.14 4.26 -14.77
CA PRO A 268 -10.41 4.68 -13.59
C PRO A 268 -8.97 4.18 -13.67
N PRO A 269 -8.00 4.99 -13.29
CA PRO A 269 -6.64 4.48 -13.11
C PRO A 269 -6.62 3.47 -11.96
N THR A 270 -5.80 2.44 -12.11
CA THR A 270 -5.73 1.32 -11.18
C THR A 270 -4.30 1.13 -10.69
N ARG A 271 -4.15 0.63 -9.48
CA ARG A 271 -2.88 0.09 -8.97
C ARG A 271 -3.13 -1.20 -8.22
N GLU A 272 -2.24 -2.14 -8.38
CA GLU A 272 -2.23 -3.35 -7.60
C GLU A 272 -1.42 -3.15 -6.33
N VAL A 273 -1.98 -3.52 -5.19
CA VAL A 273 -1.29 -3.52 -3.92
C VAL A 273 -0.88 -4.94 -3.59
N HIS A 274 0.41 -5.14 -3.41
CA HIS A 274 1.00 -6.42 -3.09
C HIS A 274 1.58 -6.41 -1.68
N ALA A 275 1.39 -7.50 -0.96
CA ALA A 275 2.19 -7.81 0.20
C ALA A 275 3.44 -8.56 -0.26
N ALA A 276 4.61 -8.20 0.27
CA ALA A 276 5.89 -8.84 -0.05
C ALA A 276 6.65 -9.22 1.24
N TRP A 277 7.29 -10.38 1.24
CA TRP A 277 8.06 -10.90 2.37
C TRP A 277 9.19 -11.77 1.88
N ARG A 278 10.14 -12.10 2.76
CA ARG A 278 11.22 -13.03 2.40
C ARG A 278 10.66 -14.44 2.22
N ARG A 279 11.07 -15.11 1.16
CA ARG A 279 10.64 -16.49 0.87
C ARG A 279 10.94 -17.46 2.02
N SER A 280 12.01 -17.22 2.77
CA SER A 280 12.34 -17.98 3.97
C SER A 280 11.29 -17.86 5.09
N ALA A 281 10.49 -16.80 5.09
CA ALA A 281 9.41 -16.55 6.05
C ALA A 281 8.01 -16.95 5.51
N GLU A 282 7.92 -17.74 4.44
CA GLU A 282 6.67 -18.19 3.82
C GLU A 282 5.75 -18.95 4.79
N SER A 283 6.35 -19.73 5.69
CA SER A 283 5.63 -20.51 6.70
C SER A 283 5.26 -19.71 7.95
N SER A 284 5.71 -18.46 8.09
CA SER A 284 5.46 -17.62 9.27
C SER A 284 3.98 -17.51 9.62
N PRO A 285 3.55 -17.98 10.81
CA PRO A 285 2.16 -17.86 11.24
C PRO A 285 1.70 -16.39 11.32
N ALA A 286 2.58 -15.48 11.71
CA ALA A 286 2.28 -14.05 11.81
C ALA A 286 2.01 -13.41 10.45
N ILE A 287 2.85 -13.70 9.44
CA ILE A 287 2.62 -13.22 8.06
C ILE A 287 1.32 -13.79 7.51
N ARG A 288 1.10 -15.12 7.65
CA ARG A 288 -0.15 -15.75 7.20
C ARG A 288 -1.39 -15.17 7.84
N ALA A 289 -1.33 -14.84 9.14
CA ALA A 289 -2.44 -14.20 9.84
C ALA A 289 -2.81 -12.85 9.22
N VAL A 290 -1.82 -11.98 8.99
CA VAL A 290 -2.05 -10.67 8.36
C VAL A 290 -2.57 -10.83 6.93
N LEU A 291 -1.97 -11.69 6.11
CA LEU A 291 -2.42 -11.97 4.75
C LEU A 291 -3.85 -12.51 4.69
N THR A 292 -4.26 -13.33 5.68
CA THR A 292 -5.61 -13.87 5.78
C THR A 292 -6.60 -12.76 6.10
N GLU A 293 -6.30 -11.89 7.06
CA GLU A 293 -7.19 -10.78 7.40
C GLU A 293 -7.31 -9.74 6.28
N LEU A 294 -6.21 -9.45 5.56
CA LEU A 294 -6.24 -8.60 4.36
C LEU A 294 -7.11 -9.23 3.25
N GLY A 295 -6.99 -10.54 3.03
CA GLY A 295 -7.80 -11.27 2.04
C GLY A 295 -9.29 -11.34 2.40
N SER A 296 -9.62 -11.49 3.68
CA SER A 296 -11.01 -11.52 4.18
C SER A 296 -11.69 -10.16 4.03
N ALA A 297 -10.97 -9.07 4.24
CA ALA A 297 -11.47 -7.72 4.04
C ALA A 297 -11.83 -7.47 2.56
N ARG A 298 -11.09 -8.03 1.62
CA ARG A 298 -11.37 -7.98 0.19
C ARG A 298 -12.69 -8.70 -0.16
N SER A 299 -12.95 -9.87 0.43
CA SER A 299 -14.14 -10.68 0.16
C SER A 299 -15.42 -10.11 0.80
N ALA A 300 -15.28 -9.40 1.91
CA ALA A 300 -16.40 -8.79 2.65
C ALA A 300 -16.87 -7.45 2.06
N GLY A 301 -16.28 -6.96 0.95
CA GLY A 301 -16.68 -5.69 0.34
C GLY A 301 -16.44 -4.47 1.22
N VAL A 302 -15.54 -4.55 2.20
CA VAL A 302 -15.12 -3.40 3.01
C VAL A 302 -14.28 -2.48 2.13
N HIS A 303 -14.94 -1.90 1.13
CA HIS A 303 -14.44 -0.74 0.41
C HIS A 303 -14.88 0.48 1.21
N ALA A 304 -13.96 1.24 1.72
CA ALA A 304 -14.23 2.61 2.11
C ALA A 304 -14.84 3.32 0.88
N GLY A 305 -16.15 3.54 0.88
CA GLY A 305 -16.84 4.26 -0.18
C GLY A 305 -17.80 3.43 -1.05
N HIS A 306 -18.72 2.68 -0.47
CA HIS A 306 -19.91 2.26 -1.19
C HIS A 306 -20.87 3.47 -1.28
N VAL A 307 -21.02 4.00 -2.47
CA VAL A 307 -22.15 4.87 -2.80
C VAL A 307 -23.39 4.01 -2.68
N ASP A 308 -24.32 4.42 -1.82
CA ASP A 308 -25.64 3.81 -1.66
C ASP A 308 -26.40 3.96 -3.00
N GLU A 309 -26.37 2.92 -3.82
CA GLU A 309 -27.25 2.80 -4.98
C GLU A 309 -28.67 2.53 -4.51
N ARG A 310 -29.34 3.56 -4.02
CA ARG A 310 -30.79 3.61 -4.10
C ARG A 310 -31.18 4.14 -5.48
N ALA A 311 -31.05 3.28 -6.47
CA ALA A 311 -31.74 3.46 -7.74
C ALA A 311 -33.25 3.41 -7.45
N GLY A 312 -33.90 4.54 -7.63
CA GLY A 312 -35.33 4.62 -7.67
C GLY A 312 -35.85 3.73 -8.81
N ASP A 313 -36.80 2.87 -8.48
CA ASP A 313 -37.58 2.08 -9.40
C ASP A 313 -38.58 3.02 -10.14
N PRO A 314 -38.47 3.23 -11.45
CA PRO A 314 -39.44 3.99 -12.22
C PRO A 314 -40.32 3.06 -13.06
N HIS A 315 -41.12 2.21 -12.46
CA HIS A 315 -42.26 1.61 -13.15
C HIS A 315 -43.42 1.39 -12.21
N GLY A 316 -44.16 2.50 -11.95
CA GLY A 316 -45.52 2.45 -11.59
C GLY A 316 -46.34 2.00 -12.79
N VAL A 317 -46.81 0.79 -12.80
CA VAL A 317 -47.83 0.33 -13.76
C VAL A 317 -49.20 0.69 -13.22
N VAL A 318 -49.83 1.56 -13.99
CA VAL A 318 -51.24 1.98 -13.92
C VAL A 318 -52.17 0.77 -14.03
N GLY A 319 -53.18 0.74 -13.16
CA GLY A 319 -54.22 -0.28 -13.15
C GLY A 319 -55.12 -0.29 -14.39
N GLY A 320 -55.68 -1.43 -14.64
CA GLY A 320 -56.76 -1.67 -15.54
C GLY A 320 -57.66 -2.74 -14.94
N GLU A 321 -58.80 -2.32 -14.41
CA GLU A 321 -59.94 -3.17 -14.17
C GLU A 321 -60.42 -3.84 -15.48
N GLU A 322 -60.80 -5.10 -15.44
CA GLU A 322 -62.07 -5.55 -16.07
C GLU A 322 -62.49 -6.94 -15.55
N ARG A 323 -63.65 -6.98 -15.16
CA ARG A 323 -64.74 -7.84 -14.82
C ARG A 323 -64.86 -9.17 -15.58
N GLN A 324 -65.42 -10.11 -14.80
CA GLN A 324 -66.52 -11.04 -15.10
C GLN A 324 -66.23 -12.35 -15.82
N GLY A 325 -66.76 -13.37 -15.16
CA GLY A 325 -67.38 -14.55 -15.75
C GLY A 325 -66.95 -15.86 -15.05
N GLY A 326 -67.64 -16.36 -14.21
CA GLY A 326 -68.67 -17.30 -13.95
C GLY A 326 -68.51 -18.67 -14.59
N GLY A 327 -68.70 -19.74 -13.80
CA GLY A 327 -68.87 -21.11 -14.30
C GLY A 327 -68.12 -22.13 -13.42
N ASP A 328 -68.60 -22.58 -12.48
CA ASP A 328 -69.42 -23.72 -11.99
C ASP A 328 -69.10 -25.08 -12.60
N PHE A 329 -69.28 -26.13 -11.78
CA PHE A 329 -69.20 -27.59 -12.03
C PHE A 329 -67.76 -28.19 -11.99
N GLY A 330 -67.52 -29.18 -11.23
CA GLY A 330 -68.31 -30.24 -10.56
C GLY A 330 -67.39 -31.41 -10.25
N GLU A 331 -67.59 -31.97 -9.13
CA GLU A 331 -67.43 -33.36 -8.65
C GLU A 331 -66.46 -34.36 -9.31
N ALA A 332 -65.84 -35.04 -8.36
CA ALA A 332 -65.73 -36.51 -8.24
C ALA A 332 -64.51 -37.21 -8.83
N ARG A 333 -63.65 -37.66 -8.12
CA ARG A 333 -63.40 -38.93 -7.39
C ARG A 333 -62.01 -38.92 -6.77
#